data_e295231fde099546355efa9de0ce4d89
#
_entry.id   e295231fde099546355efa9de0ce4d89
#
_cell.length_a   1.000
_cell.length_b   1.000
_cell.length_c   1.000
_cell.angle_alpha   90.00
_cell.angle_beta   90.00
_cell.angle_gamma   90.00
#
_symmetry.space_group_name_H-M   'P 1'
#
loop_
_entity.id
_entity.type
_entity.pdbx_description
1 polymer ?
#
loop_
_entity_poly.entity_id
_entity_poly.type
_entity_poly.pdbx_seq_one_letter_code
_entity_poly.pdbx_strand_id
1 'polypeptide(L)'
;MKNTKKMIPTIFKTLHVANLDELGGLYKNWDNYENDVIQLAGYVGHIVTTEALIRHLKNKDAKILDAGCGTGFVGDILYHKGYKNIVGVDFSKEMLTRALKKNVYESLSLCDLTQKLDFKDNSFDAIVCAGTFTCGHVGPQALNEMVRITKNEGYISFTVRRQEWDASPYEKFINDLQSSKLWRQIERYTSEYSTKEGVNCELCLYQVTK
;
A
#
# COMPACT_ATOMS: atom_id res chain seq x y z
N MET A 1 -18.42 2.28 29.09
CA MET A 1 -18.83 1.24 28.14
C MET A 1 -18.07 1.49 26.85
N LYS A 2 -17.06 0.68 26.51
CA LYS A 2 -16.30 0.78 25.25
C LYS A 2 -17.24 0.32 24.13
N ASN A 3 -17.64 1.25 23.28
CA ASN A 3 -18.37 0.98 22.05
C ASN A 3 -17.41 0.21 21.12
N THR A 4 -17.37 -1.11 21.23
CA THR A 4 -16.71 -1.98 20.25
C THR A 4 -17.54 -1.90 18.98
N LYS A 5 -17.21 -0.95 18.10
CA LYS A 5 -17.75 -0.91 16.72
C LYS A 5 -17.46 -2.29 16.11
N LYS A 6 -18.51 -2.99 15.74
CA LYS A 6 -18.44 -4.37 15.25
C LYS A 6 -17.75 -4.35 13.89
N MET A 7 -16.53 -4.90 13.82
CA MET A 7 -15.78 -5.04 12.57
C MET A 7 -16.59 -5.86 11.56
N ILE A 8 -16.49 -5.51 10.27
CA ILE A 8 -17.14 -6.26 9.20
C ILE A 8 -16.56 -7.68 9.17
N PRO A 9 -17.39 -8.73 9.23
CA PRO A 9 -16.91 -10.10 9.40
C PRO A 9 -15.88 -10.54 8.36
N THR A 10 -16.01 -10.08 7.11
CA THR A 10 -15.08 -10.42 6.02
C THR A 10 -13.73 -9.73 6.19
N ILE A 11 -13.72 -8.43 6.58
CA ILE A 11 -12.48 -7.71 6.92
C ILE A 11 -11.78 -8.37 8.10
N PHE A 12 -12.54 -8.77 9.13
CA PHE A 12 -11.98 -9.50 10.26
C PHE A 12 -11.28 -10.79 9.83
N LYS A 13 -11.87 -11.54 8.90
CA LYS A 13 -11.26 -12.78 8.39
C LYS A 13 -9.93 -12.51 7.68
N THR A 14 -9.80 -11.43 6.87
CA THR A 14 -8.54 -11.13 6.18
C THR A 14 -7.38 -10.86 7.13
N LEU A 15 -7.64 -10.41 8.34
CA LEU A 15 -6.62 -10.16 9.36
C LEU A 15 -6.16 -11.41 10.12
N HIS A 16 -6.78 -12.57 9.85
CA HIS A 16 -6.54 -13.82 10.58
C HIS A 16 -6.25 -15.00 9.65
N VAL A 17 -6.03 -14.75 8.35
CA VAL A 17 -5.61 -15.81 7.43
C VAL A 17 -4.14 -16.15 7.64
N ALA A 18 -3.78 -17.42 7.38
CA ALA A 18 -2.44 -17.91 7.63
C ALA A 18 -1.46 -17.60 6.49
N ASN A 19 -1.96 -17.35 5.27
CA ASN A 19 -1.12 -17.17 4.09
C ASN A 19 -1.86 -16.43 2.95
N LEU A 20 -1.11 -16.10 1.88
CA LEU A 20 -1.63 -15.39 0.72
C LEU A 20 -2.68 -16.20 -0.08
N ASP A 21 -2.61 -17.53 -0.09
CA ASP A 21 -3.58 -18.38 -0.79
C ASP A 21 -4.96 -18.29 -0.14
N GLU A 22 -5.01 -18.35 1.19
CA GLU A 22 -6.27 -18.16 1.94
C GLU A 22 -6.82 -16.74 1.74
N LEU A 23 -5.95 -15.73 1.75
CA LEU A 23 -6.35 -14.35 1.49
C LEU A 23 -6.93 -14.19 0.08
N GLY A 24 -6.26 -14.77 -0.92
CA GLY A 24 -6.75 -14.77 -2.30
C GLY A 24 -8.11 -15.46 -2.45
N GLY A 25 -8.33 -16.55 -1.72
CA GLY A 25 -9.63 -17.24 -1.64
C GLY A 25 -10.74 -16.35 -1.07
N LEU A 26 -10.44 -15.54 -0.04
CA LEU A 26 -11.40 -14.56 0.48
C LEU A 26 -11.72 -13.48 -0.54
N TYR A 27 -10.72 -12.92 -1.21
CA TYR A 27 -10.92 -11.87 -2.22
C TYR A 27 -11.75 -12.36 -3.43
N LYS A 28 -11.55 -13.61 -3.86
CA LYS A 28 -12.30 -14.21 -4.95
C LYS A 28 -13.81 -14.25 -4.68
N ASN A 29 -14.20 -14.49 -3.43
CA ASN A 29 -15.58 -14.63 -3.00
C ASN A 29 -16.17 -13.38 -2.35
N TRP A 30 -15.48 -12.23 -2.47
CA TRP A 30 -15.91 -10.98 -1.85
C TRP A 30 -16.47 -10.00 -2.90
N ASP A 31 -17.72 -10.23 -3.31
CA ASP A 31 -18.36 -9.44 -4.37
C ASP A 31 -18.50 -7.95 -4.03
N ASN A 32 -18.83 -7.65 -2.78
CA ASN A 32 -19.07 -6.27 -2.32
C ASN A 32 -17.81 -5.59 -1.74
N TYR A 33 -16.60 -6.04 -2.10
CA TYR A 33 -15.33 -5.58 -1.52
C TYR A 33 -15.24 -4.05 -1.39
N GLU A 34 -15.41 -3.32 -2.51
CA GLU A 34 -15.27 -1.86 -2.51
C GLU A 34 -16.31 -1.18 -1.61
N ASN A 35 -17.56 -1.62 -1.66
CA ASN A 35 -18.61 -1.11 -0.79
C ASN A 35 -18.28 -1.37 0.69
N ASP A 36 -17.89 -2.58 1.04
CA ASP A 36 -17.61 -2.95 2.41
C ASP A 36 -16.41 -2.19 2.97
N VAL A 37 -15.35 -2.08 2.18
CA VAL A 37 -14.11 -1.40 2.58
C VAL A 37 -14.31 0.11 2.66
N ILE A 38 -14.94 0.73 1.66
CA ILE A 38 -15.11 2.19 1.62
C ILE A 38 -16.34 2.63 2.41
N GLN A 39 -17.51 2.05 2.12
CA GLN A 39 -18.77 2.56 2.69
C GLN A 39 -19.03 2.03 4.10
N LEU A 40 -18.73 0.77 4.40
CA LEU A 40 -19.03 0.20 5.70
C LEU A 40 -17.88 0.37 6.70
N ALA A 41 -16.63 0.13 6.31
CA ALA A 41 -15.48 0.32 7.19
C ALA A 41 -14.97 1.76 7.21
N GLY A 42 -15.18 2.53 6.14
CA GLY A 42 -14.68 3.91 6.01
C GLY A 42 -13.15 3.94 5.79
N TYR A 43 -12.63 3.04 4.96
CA TYR A 43 -11.19 2.99 4.67
C TYR A 43 -10.73 4.24 3.93
N VAL A 44 -9.75 4.91 4.49
CA VAL A 44 -9.12 6.14 3.96
C VAL A 44 -7.61 6.01 3.75
N GLY A 45 -7.02 4.85 4.07
CA GLY A 45 -5.58 4.62 3.95
C GLY A 45 -5.03 4.92 2.56
N HIS A 46 -5.75 4.56 1.50
CA HIS A 46 -5.37 4.87 0.11
C HIS A 46 -5.33 6.38 -0.16
N ILE A 47 -6.23 7.16 0.44
CA ILE A 47 -6.26 8.62 0.28
C ILE A 47 -5.04 9.24 0.97
N VAL A 48 -4.85 8.97 2.26
CA VAL A 48 -3.78 9.59 3.04
C VAL A 48 -2.39 9.24 2.50
N THR A 49 -2.19 7.99 2.03
CA THR A 49 -0.92 7.54 1.45
C THR A 49 -0.63 8.25 0.13
N THR A 50 -1.63 8.35 -0.75
CA THR A 50 -1.48 8.97 -2.06
C THR A 50 -1.30 10.48 -1.95
N GLU A 51 -2.04 11.15 -1.08
CA GLU A 51 -1.91 12.58 -0.85
C GLU A 51 -0.56 12.95 -0.25
N ALA A 52 0.00 12.12 0.65
CA ALA A 52 1.34 12.31 1.16
C ALA A 52 2.37 12.33 0.02
N LEU A 53 2.31 11.36 -0.91
CA LEU A 53 3.18 11.35 -2.07
C LEU A 53 3.00 12.60 -2.95
N ILE A 54 1.76 12.95 -3.31
CA ILE A 54 1.45 14.05 -4.25
C ILE A 54 1.95 15.42 -3.73
N ARG A 55 2.00 15.62 -2.42
CA ARG A 55 2.58 16.85 -1.84
C ARG A 55 4.03 17.07 -2.25
N HIS A 56 4.79 16.00 -2.48
CA HIS A 56 6.22 16.06 -2.78
C HIS A 56 6.55 15.71 -4.23
N LEU A 57 5.84 14.79 -4.89
CA LEU A 57 6.07 14.40 -6.27
C LEU A 57 5.41 15.39 -7.23
N LYS A 58 6.19 16.33 -7.79
CA LYS A 58 5.68 17.40 -8.67
C LYS A 58 5.65 17.02 -10.14
N ASN A 59 6.57 16.14 -10.58
CA ASN A 59 6.64 15.67 -11.96
C ASN A 59 5.43 14.78 -12.29
N LYS A 60 4.58 15.21 -13.22
CA LYS A 60 3.40 14.44 -13.65
C LYS A 60 3.72 13.27 -14.59
N ASP A 61 4.90 13.30 -15.21
CA ASP A 61 5.41 12.21 -16.06
C ASP A 61 6.16 11.14 -15.26
N ALA A 62 6.21 11.28 -13.92
CA ALA A 62 6.84 10.33 -13.04
C ALA A 62 6.25 8.93 -13.21
N LYS A 63 7.12 7.92 -13.30
CA LYS A 63 6.74 6.51 -13.33
C LYS A 63 6.48 6.03 -11.90
N ILE A 64 5.24 5.66 -11.60
CA ILE A 64 4.79 5.32 -10.25
C ILE A 64 4.40 3.83 -10.19
N LEU A 65 4.88 3.14 -9.17
CA LEU A 65 4.41 1.79 -8.82
C LEU A 65 3.34 1.89 -7.73
N ASP A 66 2.17 1.32 -7.99
CA ASP A 66 1.13 1.04 -7.01
C ASP A 66 1.32 -0.42 -6.53
N ALA A 67 1.99 -0.57 -5.39
CA ALA A 67 2.41 -1.86 -4.85
C ALA A 67 1.34 -2.44 -3.91
N GLY A 68 0.72 -3.54 -4.33
CA GLY A 68 -0.50 -4.07 -3.70
C GLY A 68 -1.70 -3.23 -4.11
N CYS A 69 -1.89 -3.04 -5.43
CA CYS A 69 -2.86 -2.09 -5.98
C CYS A 69 -4.33 -2.46 -5.71
N GLY A 70 -4.62 -3.70 -5.29
CA GLY A 70 -5.96 -4.18 -5.02
C GLY A 70 -6.90 -3.93 -6.19
N THR A 71 -8.04 -3.31 -5.93
CA THR A 71 -9.03 -2.93 -6.96
C THR A 71 -8.71 -1.59 -7.64
N GLY A 72 -7.58 -0.96 -7.31
CA GLY A 72 -7.08 0.24 -8.00
C GLY A 72 -7.49 1.58 -7.41
N PHE A 73 -7.75 1.69 -6.11
CA PHE A 73 -8.10 2.96 -5.48
C PHE A 73 -6.99 4.01 -5.56
N VAL A 74 -5.73 3.61 -5.34
CA VAL A 74 -4.57 4.50 -5.45
C VAL A 74 -4.37 4.96 -6.88
N GLY A 75 -4.38 4.02 -7.85
CA GLY A 75 -4.26 4.34 -9.27
C GLY A 75 -5.32 5.31 -9.75
N ASP A 76 -6.56 5.16 -9.30
CA ASP A 76 -7.67 6.06 -9.63
C ASP A 76 -7.40 7.50 -9.16
N ILE A 77 -6.96 7.67 -7.91
CA ILE A 77 -6.60 9.00 -7.37
C ILE A 77 -5.44 9.59 -8.17
N LEU A 78 -4.35 8.84 -8.38
CA LEU A 78 -3.18 9.31 -9.11
C LEU A 78 -3.56 9.76 -10.53
N TYR A 79 -4.35 8.95 -11.23
CA TYR A 79 -4.79 9.23 -12.60
C TYR A 79 -5.59 10.53 -12.68
N HIS A 80 -6.54 10.76 -11.78
CA HIS A 80 -7.33 11.99 -11.72
C HIS A 80 -6.53 13.21 -11.25
N LYS A 81 -5.40 12.99 -10.57
CA LYS A 81 -4.42 14.04 -10.23
C LYS A 81 -3.42 14.32 -11.35
N GLY A 82 -3.56 13.68 -12.51
CA GLY A 82 -2.78 13.94 -13.71
C GLY A 82 -1.54 13.07 -13.89
N TYR A 83 -1.31 12.07 -13.04
CA TYR A 83 -0.27 11.06 -13.27
C TYR A 83 -0.80 9.98 -14.21
N LYS A 84 -0.07 9.67 -15.27
CA LYS A 84 -0.53 8.72 -16.30
C LYS A 84 0.36 7.47 -16.41
N ASN A 85 1.60 7.56 -15.96
CA ASN A 85 2.57 6.48 -16.03
C ASN A 85 2.52 5.64 -14.73
N ILE A 86 1.43 4.90 -14.56
CA ILE A 86 1.13 4.14 -13.34
C ILE A 86 1.19 2.64 -13.66
N VAL A 87 2.05 1.92 -12.95
CA VAL A 87 2.15 0.46 -12.99
C VAL A 87 1.52 -0.09 -11.71
N GLY A 88 0.61 -1.05 -11.82
CA GLY A 88 0.02 -1.70 -10.65
C GLY A 88 0.47 -3.15 -10.52
N VAL A 89 0.73 -3.58 -9.28
CA VAL A 89 1.01 -4.99 -8.97
C VAL A 89 0.19 -5.45 -7.78
N ASP A 90 -0.28 -6.70 -7.85
CA ASP A 90 -1.01 -7.35 -6.75
C ASP A 90 -0.80 -8.86 -6.82
N PHE A 91 -0.89 -9.57 -5.71
CA PHE A 91 -0.80 -11.03 -5.68
C PHE A 91 -2.10 -11.73 -6.13
N SER A 92 -3.22 -11.01 -6.12
CA SER A 92 -4.56 -11.53 -6.44
C SER A 92 -4.97 -11.20 -7.87
N LYS A 93 -5.17 -12.24 -8.70
CA LYS A 93 -5.72 -12.10 -10.06
C LYS A 93 -7.10 -11.44 -10.05
N GLU A 94 -7.89 -11.72 -9.03
CA GLU A 94 -9.24 -11.16 -8.89
C GLU A 94 -9.17 -9.64 -8.69
N MET A 95 -8.27 -9.18 -7.82
CA MET A 95 -8.05 -7.74 -7.58
C MET A 95 -7.56 -7.05 -8.85
N LEU A 96 -6.59 -7.62 -9.56
CA LEU A 96 -6.10 -7.10 -10.85
C LEU A 96 -7.20 -7.01 -11.89
N THR A 97 -8.11 -8.01 -11.95
CA THR A 97 -9.26 -7.99 -12.86
C THR A 97 -10.19 -6.81 -12.57
N ARG A 98 -10.38 -6.47 -11.31
CA ARG A 98 -11.17 -5.29 -10.90
C ARG A 98 -10.43 -4.00 -11.18
N ALA A 99 -9.13 -3.92 -10.88
CA ALA A 99 -8.29 -2.76 -11.17
C ALA A 99 -8.26 -2.44 -12.67
N LEU A 100 -8.19 -3.47 -13.53
CA LEU A 100 -8.21 -3.31 -15.00
C LEU A 100 -9.45 -2.56 -15.49
N LYS A 101 -10.60 -2.74 -14.85
CA LYS A 101 -11.86 -2.07 -15.24
C LYS A 101 -11.82 -0.56 -15.01
N LYS A 102 -10.92 -0.05 -14.16
CA LYS A 102 -10.76 1.39 -13.93
C LYS A 102 -10.02 2.09 -15.08
N ASN A 103 -9.27 1.33 -15.91
CA ASN A 103 -8.55 1.84 -17.07
C ASN A 103 -7.62 3.04 -16.78
N VAL A 104 -6.91 2.97 -15.65
CA VAL A 104 -6.02 4.03 -15.15
C VAL A 104 -4.55 3.60 -15.10
N TYR A 105 -4.24 2.32 -15.28
CA TYR A 105 -2.89 1.77 -15.25
C TYR A 105 -2.33 1.59 -16.65
N GLU A 106 -1.03 1.90 -16.83
CA GLU A 106 -0.26 1.55 -18.03
C GLU A 106 -0.11 0.02 -18.15
N SER A 107 0.14 -0.64 -17.01
CA SER A 107 0.20 -2.09 -16.92
C SER A 107 -0.19 -2.59 -15.54
N LEU A 108 -0.71 -3.82 -15.51
CA LEU A 108 -1.05 -4.56 -14.29
C LEU A 108 -0.39 -5.93 -14.36
N SER A 109 0.27 -6.36 -13.28
CA SER A 109 0.91 -7.67 -13.24
C SER A 109 0.77 -8.36 -11.89
N LEU A 110 0.70 -9.70 -11.95
CA LEU A 110 0.68 -10.54 -10.76
C LEU A 110 2.04 -10.51 -10.09
N CYS A 111 2.08 -10.18 -8.79
CA CYS A 111 3.32 -10.05 -8.08
C CYS A 111 3.13 -10.28 -6.57
N ASP A 112 3.98 -11.10 -5.98
CA ASP A 112 4.08 -11.30 -4.53
C ASP A 112 5.15 -10.38 -3.96
N LEU A 113 4.73 -9.40 -3.17
CA LEU A 113 5.63 -8.41 -2.54
C LEU A 113 6.53 -9.00 -1.44
N THR A 114 6.33 -10.25 -1.05
CA THR A 114 7.21 -10.96 -0.13
C THR A 114 8.45 -11.53 -0.82
N GLN A 115 8.47 -11.51 -2.16
CA GLN A 115 9.53 -12.05 -3.00
C GLN A 115 10.33 -10.93 -3.67
N LYS A 116 11.44 -11.32 -4.33
CA LYS A 116 12.17 -10.40 -5.21
C LYS A 116 11.28 -10.00 -6.38
N LEU A 117 11.19 -8.69 -6.63
CA LEU A 117 10.34 -8.14 -7.68
C LEU A 117 11.06 -8.18 -9.04
N ASP A 118 10.34 -8.57 -10.09
CA ASP A 118 10.88 -8.61 -11.46
C ASP A 118 10.90 -7.20 -12.10
N PHE A 119 11.56 -6.29 -11.40
CA PHE A 119 11.88 -4.95 -11.90
C PHE A 119 13.37 -4.69 -11.74
N LYS A 120 13.92 -3.94 -12.70
CA LYS A 120 15.32 -3.46 -12.62
C LYS A 120 15.47 -2.47 -11.47
N ASP A 121 16.69 -2.36 -10.96
CA ASP A 121 17.03 -1.31 -10.00
C ASP A 121 16.70 0.07 -10.59
N ASN A 122 16.27 1.00 -9.75
CA ASN A 122 15.98 2.39 -10.15
C ASN A 122 14.94 2.50 -11.28
N SER A 123 13.90 1.67 -11.28
CA SER A 123 12.85 1.63 -12.32
C SER A 123 11.75 2.67 -12.13
N PHE A 124 11.51 3.12 -10.90
CA PHE A 124 10.37 3.98 -10.55
C PHE A 124 10.82 5.29 -9.91
N ASP A 125 10.12 6.36 -10.25
CA ASP A 125 10.30 7.69 -9.61
C ASP A 125 9.61 7.74 -8.24
N ALA A 126 8.55 6.94 -8.07
CA ALA A 126 7.87 6.78 -6.79
C ALA A 126 7.17 5.43 -6.64
N ILE A 127 6.95 5.03 -5.39
CA ILE A 127 6.12 3.87 -5.02
C ILE A 127 5.05 4.33 -4.03
N VAL A 128 3.82 3.86 -4.22
CA VAL A 128 2.74 3.93 -3.24
C VAL A 128 2.38 2.52 -2.81
N CYS A 129 2.25 2.28 -1.50
CA CYS A 129 1.84 1.00 -0.95
C CYS A 129 0.80 1.21 0.15
N ALA A 130 -0.48 1.19 -0.20
CA ALA A 130 -1.57 1.48 0.70
C ALA A 130 -2.41 0.23 1.00
N GLY A 131 -2.64 -0.04 2.29
CA GLY A 131 -3.48 -1.16 2.70
C GLY A 131 -2.85 -2.55 2.59
N THR A 132 -1.56 -2.64 2.31
CA THR A 132 -0.81 -3.89 2.11
C THR A 132 -0.12 -4.35 3.39
N PHE A 133 0.52 -3.42 4.11
CA PHE A 133 1.15 -3.72 5.40
C PHE A 133 0.08 -3.79 6.50
N THR A 134 -0.63 -4.91 6.51
CA THR A 134 -1.67 -5.29 7.46
C THR A 134 -1.27 -6.59 8.14
N CYS A 135 -2.09 -7.14 9.00
CA CYS A 135 -1.71 -8.30 9.81
C CYS A 135 -1.20 -9.49 8.97
N GLY A 136 0.10 -9.80 9.10
CA GLY A 136 0.69 -11.09 8.75
C GLY A 136 0.95 -11.39 7.26
N HIS A 137 0.64 -10.50 6.32
CA HIS A 137 0.73 -10.86 4.90
C HIS A 137 2.02 -10.42 4.24
N VAL A 138 2.40 -9.15 4.41
CA VAL A 138 3.64 -8.58 3.87
C VAL A 138 4.37 -7.89 5.00
N GLY A 139 5.55 -8.39 5.32
CA GLY A 139 6.39 -7.85 6.39
C GLY A 139 7.26 -6.68 5.93
N PRO A 140 8.00 -6.05 6.87
CA PRO A 140 8.85 -4.90 6.58
C PRO A 140 9.98 -5.19 5.58
N GLN A 141 10.34 -6.46 5.35
CA GLN A 141 11.39 -6.88 4.40
C GLN A 141 11.07 -6.44 2.96
N ALA A 142 9.79 -6.31 2.60
CA ALA A 142 9.37 -5.81 1.30
C ALA A 142 9.90 -4.40 1.00
N LEU A 143 10.19 -3.60 2.02
CA LEU A 143 10.78 -2.27 1.89
C LEU A 143 12.17 -2.30 1.24
N ASN A 144 12.95 -3.38 1.38
CA ASN A 144 14.24 -3.52 0.69
C ASN A 144 14.08 -3.51 -0.84
N GLU A 145 13.13 -4.28 -1.34
CA GLU A 145 12.84 -4.32 -2.77
C GLU A 145 12.27 -2.98 -3.26
N MET A 146 11.39 -2.35 -2.47
CA MET A 146 10.88 -1.00 -2.80
C MET A 146 12.03 0.01 -2.90
N VAL A 147 12.99 0.00 -1.96
CA VAL A 147 14.18 0.84 -2.04
C VAL A 147 15.00 0.50 -3.27
N ARG A 148 15.24 -0.78 -3.56
CA ARG A 148 16.04 -1.22 -4.72
C ARG A 148 15.50 -0.68 -6.04
N ILE A 149 14.19 -0.83 -6.27
CA ILE A 149 13.55 -0.47 -7.54
C ILE A 149 13.19 1.02 -7.65
N THR A 150 13.24 1.78 -6.56
CA THR A 150 13.05 3.23 -6.59
C THR A 150 14.35 3.93 -6.99
N LYS A 151 14.26 4.95 -7.85
CA LYS A 151 15.40 5.79 -8.24
C LYS A 151 15.97 6.56 -7.06
N ASN A 152 17.24 6.98 -7.16
CA ASN A 152 17.76 7.98 -6.23
C ASN A 152 16.89 9.24 -6.30
N GLU A 153 16.67 9.92 -5.17
CA GLU A 153 15.75 11.04 -4.98
C GLU A 153 14.26 10.71 -5.24
N GLY A 154 13.92 9.44 -5.54
CA GLY A 154 12.55 8.97 -5.66
C GLY A 154 11.87 8.79 -4.30
N TYR A 155 10.55 8.66 -4.30
CA TYR A 155 9.74 8.61 -3.07
C TYR A 155 9.09 7.24 -2.86
N ILE A 156 8.97 6.83 -1.59
CA ILE A 156 8.19 5.67 -1.17
C ILE A 156 7.18 6.13 -0.11
N SER A 157 5.89 6.05 -0.45
CA SER A 157 4.78 6.37 0.45
C SER A 157 4.02 5.10 0.82
N PHE A 158 3.86 4.82 2.10
CA PHE A 158 3.15 3.63 2.55
C PHE A 158 2.45 3.83 3.88
N THR A 159 1.47 2.97 4.17
CA THR A 159 0.81 2.89 5.46
C THR A 159 1.01 1.52 6.08
N VAL A 160 1.27 1.49 7.38
CA VAL A 160 1.26 0.28 8.20
C VAL A 160 0.09 0.38 9.17
N ARG A 161 -0.82 -0.59 9.14
CA ARG A 161 -1.95 -0.64 10.08
C ARG A 161 -1.45 -0.66 11.52
N ARG A 162 -2.06 0.09 12.43
CA ARG A 162 -1.54 0.28 13.78
C ARG A 162 -1.27 -1.01 14.54
N GLN A 163 -2.14 -2.00 14.41
CA GLN A 163 -1.94 -3.30 15.05
C GLN A 163 -0.69 -4.02 14.52
N GLU A 164 -0.42 -3.91 13.23
CA GLU A 164 0.77 -4.49 12.62
C GLU A 164 2.04 -3.72 13.00
N TRP A 165 1.96 -2.39 13.06
CA TRP A 165 3.06 -1.55 13.54
C TRP A 165 3.50 -1.93 14.95
N ASP A 166 2.54 -2.17 15.84
CA ASP A 166 2.82 -2.52 17.25
C ASP A 166 3.29 -3.97 17.43
N ALA A 167 2.92 -4.88 16.51
CA ALA A 167 3.24 -6.31 16.60
C ALA A 167 4.52 -6.71 15.87
N SER A 168 4.98 -5.94 14.89
CA SER A 168 6.08 -6.29 13.98
C SER A 168 7.22 -5.26 14.05
N PRO A 169 8.46 -5.62 13.67
CA PRO A 169 9.63 -4.77 13.85
C PRO A 169 9.75 -3.65 12.80
N TYR A 170 8.63 -3.04 12.35
CA TYR A 170 8.64 -1.98 11.33
C TYR A 170 9.52 -0.81 11.71
N GLU A 171 9.37 -0.30 12.94
CA GLU A 171 10.14 0.87 13.38
C GLU A 171 11.65 0.60 13.35
N LYS A 172 12.07 -0.55 13.87
CA LYS A 172 13.47 -0.95 13.83
C LYS A 172 13.97 -1.05 12.39
N PHE A 173 13.23 -1.73 11.52
CA PHE A 173 13.60 -1.95 10.12
C PHE A 173 13.74 -0.63 9.34
N ILE A 174 12.80 0.28 9.52
CA ILE A 174 12.81 1.61 8.93
C ILE A 174 14.04 2.42 9.40
N ASN A 175 14.34 2.37 10.71
CA ASN A 175 15.50 3.06 11.27
C ASN A 175 16.83 2.45 10.78
N ASP A 176 16.89 1.13 10.57
CA ASP A 176 18.07 0.46 10.00
C ASP A 176 18.34 0.92 8.56
N LEU A 177 17.29 1.03 7.71
CA LEU A 177 17.40 1.58 6.35
C LEU A 177 17.87 3.05 6.36
N GLN A 178 17.38 3.86 7.29
CA GLN A 178 17.78 5.26 7.43
C GLN A 178 19.23 5.39 7.91
N SER A 179 19.64 4.58 8.89
CA SER A 179 21.01 4.55 9.41
C SER A 179 22.01 4.09 8.34
N SER A 180 21.58 3.21 7.45
CA SER A 180 22.34 2.78 6.27
C SER A 180 22.35 3.80 5.12
N LYS A 181 21.73 4.97 5.31
CA LYS A 181 21.61 6.05 4.31
C LYS A 181 20.95 5.62 3.00
N LEU A 182 20.08 4.62 3.04
CA LEU A 182 19.34 4.17 1.87
C LEU A 182 18.12 5.04 1.57
N TRP A 183 17.61 5.70 2.59
CA TRP A 183 16.54 6.69 2.49
C TRP A 183 16.58 7.71 3.64
N ARG A 184 15.80 8.78 3.50
CA ARG A 184 15.56 9.75 4.57
C ARG A 184 14.07 9.97 4.78
N GLN A 185 13.68 10.18 6.02
CA GLN A 185 12.29 10.49 6.36
C GLN A 185 11.89 11.86 5.83
N ILE A 186 10.72 11.93 5.18
CA ILE A 186 10.06 13.17 4.75
C ILE A 186 8.85 13.45 5.64
N GLU A 187 7.94 12.47 5.76
CA GLU A 187 6.79 12.55 6.67
C GLU A 187 6.63 11.21 7.39
N ARG A 188 6.30 11.24 8.66
CA ARG A 188 5.87 10.08 9.43
C ARG A 188 4.97 10.53 10.56
N TYR A 189 3.75 10.00 10.60
CA TYR A 189 2.78 10.31 11.65
C TYR A 189 1.64 9.30 11.68
N THR A 190 0.97 9.21 12.83
CA THR A 190 -0.26 8.42 12.96
C THR A 190 -1.42 9.13 12.25
N SER A 191 -2.13 8.41 11.39
CA SER A 191 -3.28 8.89 10.63
C SER A 191 -4.46 7.93 10.76
N GLU A 192 -5.64 8.38 10.37
CA GLU A 192 -6.80 7.51 10.22
C GLU A 192 -6.56 6.49 9.10
N TYR A 193 -7.00 5.25 9.35
CA TYR A 193 -6.94 4.16 8.38
C TYR A 193 -8.33 3.69 7.98
N SER A 194 -9.19 3.49 8.98
CA SER A 194 -10.58 3.07 8.81
C SER A 194 -11.45 3.85 9.81
N THR A 195 -12.10 4.90 9.34
CA THR A 195 -12.78 5.89 10.18
C THR A 195 -13.97 5.33 10.95
N LYS A 196 -14.72 4.42 10.33
CA LYS A 196 -15.90 3.82 10.96
C LYS A 196 -15.55 2.70 11.93
N GLU A 197 -14.41 2.06 11.74
CA GLU A 197 -13.87 1.06 12.67
C GLU A 197 -13.05 1.70 13.79
N GLY A 198 -12.63 2.96 13.64
CA GLY A 198 -11.76 3.65 14.60
C GLY A 198 -10.33 3.10 14.59
N VAL A 199 -9.86 2.64 13.43
CA VAL A 199 -8.52 2.07 13.24
C VAL A 199 -7.60 3.12 12.65
N ASN A 200 -6.39 3.24 13.22
CA ASN A 200 -5.32 4.11 12.73
C ASN A 200 -4.25 3.32 11.99
N CYS A 201 -3.39 4.05 11.27
CA CYS A 201 -2.15 3.56 10.68
C CYS A 201 -1.00 4.50 11.00
N GLU A 202 0.22 4.01 10.87
CA GLU A 202 1.39 4.85 10.71
C GLU A 202 1.54 5.15 9.22
N LEU A 203 1.43 6.44 8.84
CA LEU A 203 1.76 6.91 7.50
C LEU A 203 3.25 7.21 7.44
N CYS A 204 3.89 6.73 6.40
CA CYS A 204 5.31 6.86 6.16
C CYS A 204 5.57 7.37 4.74
N LEU A 205 6.32 8.46 4.61
CA LEU A 205 6.87 8.95 3.34
C LEU A 205 8.38 9.13 3.49
N TYR A 206 9.13 8.43 2.65
CA TYR A 206 10.58 8.45 2.63
C TYR A 206 11.10 8.79 1.22
N GLN A 207 12.25 9.47 1.18
CA GLN A 207 12.97 9.71 -0.07
C GLN A 207 14.23 8.84 -0.10
N VAL A 208 14.41 8.11 -1.20
CA VAL A 208 15.58 7.24 -1.42
C VAL A 208 16.82 8.10 -1.66
N THR A 209 17.97 7.72 -1.04
CA THR A 209 19.23 8.51 -1.05
C THR A 209 20.48 7.65 -1.34
N LYS A 210 20.31 6.51 -2.03
CA LYS A 210 21.40 5.57 -2.38
C LYS A 210 22.25 6.04 -3.55
#